data_c99e467cac3e22d5d8a4cacfdc7817a1
#
_entry.id   c99e467cac3e22d5d8a4cacfdc7817a1
#
_cell.length_a   1.000
_cell.length_b   1.000
_cell.length_c   1.000
_cell.angle_alpha   90.00
_cell.angle_beta   90.00
_cell.angle_gamma   90.00
#
_symmetry.space_group_name_H-M   'P 1'
#
loop_
_entity.id
_entity.type
_entity.pdbx_description
1 polymer ?
#
loop_
_entity_poly.entity_id
_entity_poly.type
_entity_poly.pdbx_seq_one_letter_code
_entity_poly.pdbx_strand_id
1 'polypeptide(L)'
;MVDNHRLPPLVLVVLSLTLTCACLGNTPGHGDPNPGLISPALAATMIEEMRDDPGFVIIDVRTVDEFAAGHIPGAINIDSATLAEQIDNLDPNGTYLIYCRRGGRSAGVHSLMREAGFSEVYEIEGGISAWQAEGLPVAVG
;
A
#
# COMPACT_ATOMS: atom_id res chain seq x y z
N MET A 1 -78.87 -27.73 -18.26
CA MET A 1 -78.59 -26.30 -18.03
C MET A 1 -77.35 -26.23 -17.17
N VAL A 2 -76.29 -25.99 -17.79
CA VAL A 2 -74.92 -26.00 -17.15
C VAL A 2 -74.32 -24.62 -17.35
N ASP A 3 -74.30 -23.83 -16.32
CA ASP A 3 -73.68 -22.53 -16.32
C ASP A 3 -72.17 -22.66 -16.17
N ASN A 4 -71.50 -22.25 -17.21
CA ASN A 4 -70.07 -22.31 -17.38
C ASN A 4 -69.44 -21.03 -16.81
N HIS A 5 -69.12 -21.00 -15.52
CA HIS A 5 -68.36 -19.90 -14.94
C HIS A 5 -66.91 -20.00 -15.35
N ARG A 6 -66.55 -19.30 -16.38
CA ARG A 6 -65.16 -19.06 -16.76
C ARG A 6 -64.54 -18.14 -15.73
N LEU A 7 -63.59 -18.71 -14.96
CA LEU A 7 -62.67 -17.94 -14.14
C LEU A 7 -61.68 -17.18 -15.04
N PRO A 8 -61.40 -15.92 -14.80
CA PRO A 8 -60.41 -15.19 -15.54
C PRO A 8 -59.00 -15.70 -15.22
N PRO A 9 -58.08 -15.65 -16.16
CA PRO A 9 -56.72 -16.10 -15.92
C PRO A 9 -56.01 -15.17 -14.93
N LEU A 10 -55.47 -15.78 -13.90
CA LEU A 10 -54.64 -15.15 -12.90
C LEU A 10 -53.39 -14.58 -13.62
N VAL A 11 -53.35 -13.27 -13.74
CA VAL A 11 -52.17 -12.57 -14.25
C VAL A 11 -51.12 -12.65 -13.17
N LEU A 12 -50.20 -13.57 -13.35
CA LEU A 12 -49.03 -13.72 -12.51
C LEU A 12 -48.05 -12.58 -12.83
N VAL A 13 -48.17 -11.48 -12.07
CA VAL A 13 -47.21 -10.39 -12.12
C VAL A 13 -45.94 -10.91 -11.44
N VAL A 14 -45.02 -11.41 -12.27
CA VAL A 14 -43.66 -11.70 -11.85
C VAL A 14 -42.97 -10.37 -11.65
N LEU A 15 -42.94 -9.92 -10.39
CA LEU A 15 -42.13 -8.79 -9.98
C LEU A 15 -40.68 -9.23 -10.03
N SER A 16 -40.03 -9.07 -11.18
CA SER A 16 -38.58 -9.27 -11.29
C SER A 16 -37.88 -8.17 -10.48
N LEU A 17 -37.49 -8.52 -9.25
CA LEU A 17 -36.61 -7.72 -8.43
C LEU A 17 -35.23 -7.79 -9.07
N THR A 18 -34.96 -6.88 -10.00
CA THR A 18 -33.60 -6.66 -10.50
C THR A 18 -32.79 -6.05 -9.35
N LEU A 19 -32.08 -6.91 -8.65
CA LEU A 19 -31.03 -6.50 -7.72
C LEU A 19 -29.89 -5.89 -8.56
N THR A 20 -29.97 -4.57 -8.80
CA THR A 20 -28.87 -3.80 -9.32
C THR A 20 -27.79 -3.79 -8.24
N CYS A 21 -26.85 -4.71 -8.37
CA CYS A 21 -25.57 -4.61 -7.68
C CYS A 21 -24.90 -3.35 -8.21
N ALA A 22 -25.11 -2.23 -7.53
CA ALA A 22 -24.31 -1.03 -7.71
C ALA A 22 -22.92 -1.37 -7.15
N CYS A 23 -22.05 -1.90 -8.03
CA CYS A 23 -20.64 -1.81 -7.82
C CYS A 23 -20.32 -0.32 -7.74
N LEU A 24 -20.26 0.21 -6.52
CA LEU A 24 -19.55 1.44 -6.25
C LEU A 24 -18.08 1.16 -6.59
N GLY A 25 -17.77 1.26 -7.88
CA GLY A 25 -16.41 1.40 -8.33
C GLY A 25 -15.89 2.67 -7.69
N ASN A 26 -15.13 2.49 -6.61
CA ASN A 26 -14.25 3.52 -6.10
C ASN A 26 -13.19 3.71 -7.19
N THR A 27 -13.46 4.59 -8.14
CA THR A 27 -12.42 5.09 -9.03
C THR A 27 -11.55 6.02 -8.20
N PRO A 28 -10.30 5.69 -7.91
CA PRO A 28 -9.33 6.66 -7.44
C PRO A 28 -8.96 7.54 -8.64
N GLY A 29 -9.82 8.49 -8.92
CA GLY A 29 -9.59 9.50 -9.92
C GLY A 29 -8.99 10.74 -9.29
N HIS A 30 -7.76 10.65 -8.89
CA HIS A 30 -6.75 11.70 -8.87
C HIS A 30 -5.45 10.94 -9.01
N GLY A 31 -4.76 11.13 -10.12
CA GLY A 31 -3.39 10.65 -10.27
C GLY A 31 -2.58 11.26 -9.15
N ASP A 32 -2.33 10.48 -8.11
CA ASP A 32 -1.42 10.85 -7.04
C ASP A 32 -0.08 11.17 -7.72
N PRO A 33 0.49 12.36 -7.56
CA PRO A 33 1.75 12.70 -8.19
C PRO A 33 2.91 11.77 -7.76
N ASN A 34 2.69 10.94 -6.76
CA ASN A 34 3.60 9.91 -6.30
C ASN A 34 2.82 8.60 -6.04
N PRO A 35 2.60 7.76 -7.09
CA PRO A 35 1.97 6.47 -6.88
C PRO A 35 2.89 5.60 -6.03
N GLY A 36 2.51 5.33 -4.81
CA GLY A 36 3.30 4.60 -3.82
C GLY A 36 3.56 5.38 -2.53
N LEU A 37 3.19 6.66 -2.45
CA LEU A 37 3.21 7.38 -1.17
C LEU A 37 2.01 6.93 -0.32
N ILE A 38 2.27 6.37 0.86
CA ILE A 38 1.24 5.82 1.74
C ILE A 38 1.36 6.40 3.17
N SER A 39 0.23 6.51 3.86
CA SER A 39 0.22 6.97 5.25
C SER A 39 0.94 5.99 6.19
N PRO A 40 1.46 6.45 7.35
CA PRO A 40 2.05 5.56 8.36
C PRO A 40 1.10 4.44 8.81
N ALA A 41 -0.19 4.72 8.97
CA ALA A 41 -1.19 3.72 9.33
C ALA A 41 -1.33 2.62 8.27
N LEU A 42 -1.34 2.98 6.98
CA LEU A 42 -1.40 2.01 5.89
C LEU A 42 -0.09 1.23 5.78
N ALA A 43 1.05 1.88 6.00
CA ALA A 43 2.35 1.21 6.04
C ALA A 43 2.42 0.18 7.18
N ALA A 44 1.87 0.50 8.37
CA ALA A 44 1.79 -0.44 9.49
C ALA A 44 0.93 -1.66 9.14
N THR A 45 -0.21 -1.46 8.47
CA THR A 45 -1.06 -2.56 7.97
C THR A 45 -0.31 -3.43 6.97
N MET A 46 0.38 -2.81 6.00
CA MET A 46 1.19 -3.52 5.00
C MET A 46 2.27 -4.38 5.66
N ILE A 47 2.98 -3.87 6.66
CA ILE A 47 4.01 -4.61 7.40
C ILE A 47 3.40 -5.84 8.08
N GLU A 48 2.23 -5.72 8.70
CA GLU A 48 1.55 -6.85 9.35
C GLU A 48 1.08 -7.90 8.35
N GLU A 49 0.53 -7.49 7.22
CA GLU A 49 0.01 -8.39 6.18
C GLU A 49 1.13 -9.10 5.41
N MET A 50 2.26 -8.44 5.19
CA MET A 50 3.37 -8.96 4.38
C MET A 50 4.55 -9.46 5.22
N ARG A 51 4.42 -9.53 6.53
CA ARG A 51 5.50 -9.92 7.46
C ARG A 51 6.18 -11.25 7.12
N ASP A 52 5.43 -12.22 6.60
CA ASP A 52 5.90 -13.56 6.27
C ASP A 52 6.25 -13.72 4.78
N ASP A 53 6.16 -12.66 4.00
CA ASP A 53 6.55 -12.65 2.59
C ASP A 53 8.05 -12.40 2.45
N PRO A 54 8.83 -13.36 1.94
CA PRO A 54 10.29 -13.20 1.78
C PRO A 54 10.66 -12.14 0.72
N GLY A 55 9.72 -11.76 -0.14
CA GLY A 55 9.89 -10.71 -1.15
C GLY A 55 9.59 -9.31 -0.63
N PHE A 56 9.09 -9.17 0.62
CA PHE A 56 8.81 -7.88 1.23
C PHE A 56 10.00 -7.39 2.05
N VAL A 57 10.46 -6.17 1.75
CA VAL A 57 11.62 -5.55 2.42
C VAL A 57 11.30 -4.13 2.85
N ILE A 58 11.56 -3.82 4.12
CA ILE A 58 11.49 -2.46 4.67
C ILE A 58 12.89 -1.85 4.65
N ILE A 59 13.06 -0.70 3.99
CA ILE A 59 14.38 -0.04 3.89
C ILE A 59 14.33 1.34 4.54
N ASP A 60 15.14 1.51 5.58
CA ASP A 60 15.49 2.82 6.12
C ASP A 60 16.63 3.42 5.30
N VAL A 61 16.34 4.50 4.58
CA VAL A 61 17.34 5.14 3.71
C VAL A 61 18.11 6.28 4.41
N ARG A 62 18.04 6.34 5.75
CA ARG A 62 18.80 7.27 6.57
C ARG A 62 20.22 6.76 6.80
N THR A 63 21.03 7.57 7.48
CA THR A 63 22.37 7.15 7.91
C THR A 63 22.31 6.02 8.93
N VAL A 64 23.41 5.28 9.07
CA VAL A 64 23.53 4.19 10.06
C VAL A 64 23.31 4.67 11.49
N ASP A 65 23.79 5.88 11.82
CA ASP A 65 23.60 6.45 13.16
C ASP A 65 22.14 6.81 13.45
N GLU A 66 21.41 7.34 12.45
CA GLU A 66 19.98 7.59 12.57
C GLU A 66 19.19 6.28 12.73
N PHE A 67 19.57 5.23 12.00
CA PHE A 67 18.99 3.90 12.09
C PHE A 67 19.19 3.30 13.48
N ALA A 68 20.42 3.31 13.99
CA ALA A 68 20.75 2.78 15.30
C ALA A 68 20.01 3.51 16.44
N ALA A 69 19.80 4.82 16.31
CA ALA A 69 19.06 5.61 17.28
C ALA A 69 17.55 5.29 17.33
N GLY A 70 17.02 4.66 16.29
CA GLY A 70 15.61 4.20 16.25
C GLY A 70 15.13 4.01 14.82
N HIS A 71 14.51 2.86 14.54
CA HIS A 71 14.03 2.47 13.22
C HIS A 71 12.71 1.68 13.30
N ILE A 72 12.03 1.55 12.20
CA ILE A 72 10.80 0.72 12.12
C ILE A 72 11.20 -0.75 12.29
N PRO A 73 10.54 -1.52 13.18
CA PRO A 73 10.88 -2.92 13.39
C PRO A 73 10.89 -3.73 12.08
N GLY A 74 11.94 -4.53 11.89
CA GLY A 74 12.15 -5.34 10.68
C GLY A 74 12.80 -4.59 9.51
N ALA A 75 13.02 -3.29 9.61
CA ALA A 75 13.73 -2.54 8.58
C ALA A 75 15.21 -2.89 8.52
N ILE A 76 15.76 -2.90 7.31
CA ILE A 76 17.19 -2.89 7.04
C ILE A 76 17.63 -1.45 6.72
N ASN A 77 18.91 -1.15 6.94
CA ASN A 77 19.47 0.15 6.60
C ASN A 77 20.27 0.09 5.30
N ILE A 78 19.87 0.91 4.34
CA ILE A 78 20.65 1.21 3.14
C ILE A 78 20.65 2.72 2.96
N ASP A 79 21.73 3.40 3.29
CA ASP A 79 21.82 4.86 3.18
C ASP A 79 21.52 5.31 1.75
N SER A 80 20.69 6.35 1.62
CA SER A 80 20.32 6.95 0.33
C SER A 80 21.52 7.39 -0.50
N ALA A 81 22.64 7.73 0.15
CA ALA A 81 23.88 8.12 -0.53
C ALA A 81 24.58 6.95 -1.25
N THR A 82 24.35 5.71 -0.81
CA THR A 82 25.01 4.51 -1.36
C THR A 82 24.03 3.54 -2.02
N LEU A 83 22.73 3.80 -1.95
CA LEU A 83 21.71 2.89 -2.46
C LEU A 83 21.87 2.65 -3.98
N ALA A 84 22.23 3.65 -4.75
CA ALA A 84 22.47 3.50 -6.19
C ALA A 84 23.55 2.46 -6.53
N GLU A 85 24.57 2.30 -5.66
CA GLU A 85 25.63 1.30 -5.82
C GLU A 85 25.19 -0.10 -5.40
N GLN A 86 24.13 -0.20 -4.64
CA GLN A 86 23.59 -1.44 -4.07
C GLN A 86 22.32 -1.93 -4.74
N ILE A 87 21.74 -1.12 -5.63
CA ILE A 87 20.43 -1.39 -6.22
C ILE A 87 20.38 -2.71 -7.01
N ASP A 88 21.49 -3.09 -7.64
CA ASP A 88 21.62 -4.35 -8.40
C ASP A 88 21.59 -5.61 -7.47
N ASN A 89 21.75 -5.43 -6.16
CA ASN A 89 21.64 -6.51 -5.19
C ASN A 89 20.19 -6.73 -4.71
N LEU A 90 19.27 -5.86 -5.09
CA LEU A 90 17.86 -5.95 -4.76
C LEU A 90 17.09 -6.64 -5.89
N ASP A 91 16.08 -7.44 -5.53
CA ASP A 91 15.22 -8.09 -6.53
C ASP A 91 14.20 -7.08 -7.09
N PRO A 92 14.21 -6.74 -8.38
CA PRO A 92 13.25 -5.80 -8.95
C PRO A 92 11.79 -6.28 -8.91
N ASN A 93 11.56 -7.57 -8.66
CA ASN A 93 10.22 -8.14 -8.49
C ASN A 93 9.74 -8.16 -7.03
N GLY A 94 10.57 -7.75 -6.08
CA GLY A 94 10.21 -7.63 -4.67
C GLY A 94 9.30 -6.44 -4.39
N THR A 95 8.69 -6.44 -3.21
CA THR A 95 7.90 -5.33 -2.69
C THR A 95 8.70 -4.57 -1.64
N TYR A 96 8.84 -3.27 -1.81
CA TYR A 96 9.69 -2.44 -0.98
C TYR A 96 8.88 -1.34 -0.29
N LEU A 97 9.05 -1.24 1.02
CA LEU A 97 8.56 -0.12 1.82
C LEU A 97 9.76 0.71 2.27
N ILE A 98 9.87 1.92 1.75
CA ILE A 98 11.02 2.79 2.03
C ILE A 98 10.60 3.99 2.87
N TYR A 99 11.52 4.48 3.69
CA TYR A 99 11.31 5.71 4.45
C TYR A 99 12.63 6.39 4.80
N CYS A 100 12.55 7.69 5.00
CA CYS A 100 13.62 8.44 5.64
C CYS A 100 13.07 9.18 6.88
N ARG A 101 13.64 10.31 7.23
CA ARG A 101 13.17 11.08 8.39
C ARG A 101 11.83 11.75 8.15
N ARG A 102 11.65 12.44 6.99
CA ARG A 102 10.47 13.26 6.64
C ARG A 102 10.00 13.15 5.19
N GLY A 103 10.60 12.27 4.38
CA GLY A 103 10.21 12.05 2.99
C GLY A 103 11.16 12.61 1.93
N GLY A 104 12.05 13.57 2.23
CA GLY A 104 12.90 14.20 1.21
C GLY A 104 13.93 13.25 0.57
N ARG A 105 14.64 12.44 1.37
CA ARG A 105 15.61 11.45 0.86
C ARG A 105 14.91 10.25 0.21
N SER A 106 13.84 9.76 0.82
CA SER A 106 13.09 8.61 0.32
C SER A 106 12.38 8.89 -1.00
N ALA A 107 11.92 10.11 -1.27
CA ALA A 107 11.35 10.48 -2.56
C ALA A 107 12.37 10.33 -3.70
N GLY A 108 13.62 10.73 -3.48
CA GLY A 108 14.71 10.52 -4.44
C GLY A 108 15.02 9.04 -4.67
N VAL A 109 15.05 8.25 -3.60
CA VAL A 109 15.24 6.78 -3.68
C VAL A 109 14.06 6.11 -4.39
N HIS A 110 12.82 6.51 -4.11
CA HIS A 110 11.64 6.01 -4.79
C HIS A 110 11.75 6.21 -6.31
N SER A 111 12.09 7.41 -6.75
CA SER A 111 12.28 7.70 -8.17
C SER A 111 13.40 6.85 -8.80
N LEU A 112 14.53 6.74 -8.11
CA LEU A 112 15.67 5.91 -8.55
C LEU A 112 15.27 4.44 -8.73
N MET A 113 14.57 3.86 -7.76
CA MET A 113 14.12 2.46 -7.82
C MET A 113 13.10 2.26 -8.96
N ARG A 114 12.15 3.19 -9.13
CA ARG A 114 11.18 3.14 -10.22
C ARG A 114 11.85 3.19 -11.60
N GLU A 115 12.85 4.06 -11.79
CA GLU A 115 13.65 4.17 -13.01
C GLU A 115 14.48 2.90 -13.28
N ALA A 116 14.91 2.21 -12.21
CA ALA A 116 15.64 0.95 -12.30
C ALA A 116 14.71 -0.27 -12.53
N GLY A 117 13.40 -0.08 -12.68
CA GLY A 117 12.45 -1.13 -13.04
C GLY A 117 11.74 -1.82 -11.87
N PHE A 118 11.88 -1.30 -10.66
CA PHE A 118 11.13 -1.80 -9.50
C PHE A 118 9.67 -1.33 -9.59
N SER A 119 8.72 -2.25 -9.65
CA SER A 119 7.29 -1.95 -9.82
C SER A 119 6.56 -1.69 -8.51
N GLU A 120 6.97 -2.36 -7.44
CA GLU A 120 6.30 -2.35 -6.13
C GLU A 120 7.16 -1.63 -5.09
N VAL A 121 7.22 -0.29 -5.18
CA VAL A 121 7.93 0.57 -4.24
C VAL A 121 6.94 1.52 -3.58
N TYR A 122 6.89 1.47 -2.27
CA TYR A 122 6.02 2.30 -1.43
C TYR A 122 6.88 3.18 -0.52
N GLU A 123 6.45 4.40 -0.29
CA GLU A 123 7.12 5.38 0.56
C GLU A 123 6.19 5.80 1.71
N ILE A 124 6.71 5.86 2.93
CA ILE A 124 5.95 6.34 4.08
C ILE A 124 5.90 7.88 4.06
N GLU A 125 4.68 8.42 3.93
CA GLU A 125 4.43 9.85 3.99
C GLU A 125 4.92 10.44 5.34
N GLY A 126 5.74 11.49 5.27
CA GLY A 126 6.33 12.12 6.44
C GLY A 126 7.40 11.27 7.17
N GLY A 127 7.76 10.11 6.63
CA GLY A 127 8.82 9.24 7.11
C GLY A 127 8.64 8.77 8.56
N ILE A 128 9.77 8.44 9.22
CA ILE A 128 9.74 7.96 10.60
C ILE A 128 9.22 9.03 11.59
N SER A 129 9.31 10.31 11.24
CA SER A 129 8.76 11.38 12.08
C SER A 129 7.23 11.29 12.16
N ALA A 130 6.54 11.06 11.04
CA ALA A 130 5.09 10.85 11.03
C ALA A 130 4.71 9.51 11.67
N TRP A 131 5.48 8.44 11.41
CA TRP A 131 5.33 7.14 12.05
C TRP A 131 5.32 7.23 13.59
N GLN A 132 6.31 7.93 14.15
CA GLN A 132 6.41 8.16 15.59
C GLN A 132 5.29 9.06 16.14
N ALA A 133 4.85 10.06 15.37
CA ALA A 133 3.75 10.95 15.76
C ALA A 133 2.42 10.20 15.90
N GLU A 134 2.23 9.10 15.15
CA GLU A 134 1.09 8.19 15.28
C GLU A 134 1.26 7.16 16.41
N GLY A 135 2.34 7.19 17.17
CA GLY A 135 2.60 6.28 18.27
C GLY A 135 2.95 4.86 17.83
N LEU A 136 3.37 4.67 16.59
CA LEU A 136 3.72 3.37 16.05
C LEU A 136 5.09 2.89 16.58
N PRO A 137 5.36 1.57 16.64
CA PRO A 137 6.51 1.00 17.33
C PRO A 137 7.84 1.35 16.64
N VAL A 138 8.88 1.57 17.44
CA VAL A 138 10.26 1.83 17.02
C VAL A 138 11.18 0.89 17.76
N ALA A 139 12.09 0.25 17.04
CA ALA A 139 13.18 -0.54 17.58
C ALA A 139 14.46 0.31 17.68
N VAL A 140 15.38 -0.07 18.55
CA VAL A 140 16.72 0.54 18.73
C VAL A 140 17.79 -0.54 18.67
N GLY A 141 18.97 -0.23 18.18
CA GLY A 141 20.10 -1.16 18.14
C GLY A 141 20.85 -1.20 16.84
#